data_93ebde497dc434e0421a8bdf775e7aaa
#
_entry.id   93ebde497dc434e0421a8bdf775e7aaa
#
_cell.length_a   1.000
_cell.length_b   1.000
_cell.length_c   1.000
_cell.angle_alpha   90.00
_cell.angle_beta   90.00
_cell.angle_gamma   90.00
#
_symmetry.space_group_name_H-M   'P 1'
#
loop_
_entity.id
_entity.type
_entity.pdbx_description
1 polymer ?
#
loop_
_entity_poly.entity_id
_entity_poly.type
_entity_poly.pdbx_seq_one_letter_code
_entity_poly.pdbx_strand_id
1 'polypeptide(L)'
;MTSAEKKAPEADDWVQRMIDAPGRSSYLNAADHQTHYLEWGESSNPRVMLLLHGFRGHAHWWDFIAPWFAKDYRVIAIDFCGMGDSSPRPQYSRASFVAEVHAVLELIGPKSVTLVGHSFGGRIAVFVAHQYAQLLERAMIIDTNVGFADQPLRTRFAQRPKRTYPDLATAISRFRFVPDEPPIEPRIMQHIARHSIKQQADGFTWKFDDMPAGSIGREATPEGELLPAIDLPMDFIAGEFSEVVPPQLADRIGKALRNGRGPIVIPSAYHHVPVDQPLALVAAMRALLHRA
;
A
#
# COMPACT_ATOMS: atom_id res chain seq x y z
N MET A 1 51.50 -20.75 -12.72
CA MET A 1 50.10 -20.56 -13.15
C MET A 1 49.37 -19.95 -11.98
N THR A 2 49.24 -18.64 -11.97
CA THR A 2 48.58 -17.88 -10.90
C THR A 2 47.08 -18.02 -11.07
N SER A 3 46.45 -18.61 -10.07
CA SER A 3 44.96 -18.66 -9.91
C SER A 3 44.45 -17.21 -9.79
N ALA A 4 43.77 -16.71 -10.81
CA ALA A 4 43.04 -15.46 -10.70
C ALA A 4 41.88 -15.71 -9.74
N GLU A 5 41.95 -15.16 -8.54
CA GLU A 5 40.83 -15.07 -7.63
C GLU A 5 39.70 -14.34 -8.35
N LYS A 6 38.63 -15.06 -8.70
CA LYS A 6 37.37 -14.44 -9.11
C LYS A 6 36.86 -13.63 -7.94
N LYS A 7 37.08 -12.31 -7.96
CA LYS A 7 36.45 -11.37 -7.05
C LYS A 7 34.93 -11.65 -7.06
N ALA A 8 34.36 -11.96 -5.91
CA ALA A 8 32.91 -12.07 -5.80
C ALA A 8 32.28 -10.77 -6.33
N PRO A 9 31.18 -10.84 -7.09
CA PRO A 9 30.51 -9.62 -7.52
C PRO A 9 30.20 -8.77 -6.28
N GLU A 10 30.49 -7.48 -6.35
CA GLU A 10 30.07 -6.54 -5.31
C GLU A 10 28.59 -6.79 -5.02
N ALA A 11 28.26 -6.90 -3.72
CA ALA A 11 26.87 -7.11 -3.33
C ALA A 11 26.02 -6.01 -3.94
N ASP A 12 25.05 -6.40 -4.76
CA ASP A 12 24.17 -5.50 -5.47
C ASP A 12 23.40 -4.63 -4.46
N ASP A 13 23.68 -3.32 -4.43
CA ASP A 13 22.96 -2.38 -3.57
C ASP A 13 21.58 -2.08 -4.16
N TRP A 14 20.68 -3.04 -4.04
CA TRP A 14 19.33 -2.94 -4.56
C TRP A 14 18.53 -1.79 -3.91
N VAL A 15 18.80 -1.44 -2.65
CA VAL A 15 18.11 -0.33 -1.96
C VAL A 15 18.44 0.99 -2.65
N GLN A 16 19.71 1.24 -2.90
CA GLN A 16 20.14 2.47 -3.58
C GLN A 16 19.58 2.52 -5.01
N ARG A 17 19.58 1.41 -5.72
CA ARG A 17 18.98 1.36 -7.07
C ARG A 17 17.50 1.73 -7.06
N MET A 18 16.74 1.31 -6.04
CA MET A 18 15.31 1.69 -5.93
C MET A 18 15.15 3.18 -5.62
N ILE A 19 16.00 3.73 -4.75
CA ILE A 19 16.02 5.17 -4.45
C ILE A 19 16.36 5.99 -5.71
N ASP A 20 17.28 5.50 -6.53
CA ASP A 20 17.73 6.15 -7.77
C ASP A 20 16.76 5.97 -8.96
N ALA A 21 15.71 5.17 -8.78
CA ALA A 21 14.66 4.93 -9.77
C ALA A 21 13.29 5.48 -9.31
N PRO A 22 13.19 6.79 -8.99
CA PRO A 22 11.97 7.37 -8.46
C PRO A 22 10.82 7.30 -9.47
N GLY A 23 9.60 7.17 -8.98
CA GLY A 23 8.41 7.33 -9.78
C GLY A 23 8.26 8.75 -10.30
N ARG A 24 7.67 8.91 -11.47
CA ARG A 24 7.27 10.21 -11.99
C ARG A 24 6.08 10.73 -11.18
N SER A 25 6.28 11.82 -10.46
CA SER A 25 5.25 12.48 -9.67
C SER A 25 4.30 13.27 -10.55
N SER A 26 3.00 13.09 -10.36
CA SER A 26 1.96 13.79 -11.09
C SER A 26 0.66 13.88 -10.28
N TYR A 27 -0.31 14.63 -10.82
CA TYR A 27 -1.62 14.83 -10.21
C TYR A 27 -2.72 14.55 -11.20
N LEU A 28 -3.85 14.05 -10.72
CA LEU A 28 -5.08 13.90 -11.47
C LEU A 28 -6.26 14.40 -10.63
N ASN A 29 -7.34 14.78 -11.30
CA ASN A 29 -8.59 15.12 -10.62
C ASN A 29 -9.44 13.86 -10.53
N ALA A 30 -9.49 13.26 -9.33
CA ALA A 30 -10.30 12.09 -9.04
C ALA A 30 -11.47 12.48 -8.15
N ALA A 31 -12.68 12.25 -8.64
CA ALA A 31 -13.91 12.70 -7.99
C ALA A 31 -13.91 14.23 -7.77
N ASP A 32 -13.84 14.69 -6.54
CA ASP A 32 -13.99 16.11 -6.15
C ASP A 32 -12.69 16.73 -5.59
N HIS A 33 -11.54 16.06 -5.77
CA HIS A 33 -10.25 16.51 -5.24
C HIS A 33 -9.09 16.14 -6.16
N GLN A 34 -7.92 16.70 -5.86
CA GLN A 34 -6.69 16.43 -6.57
C GLN A 34 -5.95 15.27 -5.89
N THR A 35 -5.79 14.16 -6.63
CA THR A 35 -5.05 12.98 -6.19
C THR A 35 -3.63 13.03 -6.76
N HIS A 36 -2.64 12.98 -5.89
CA HIS A 36 -1.24 12.78 -6.25
C HIS A 36 -0.98 11.30 -6.52
N TYR A 37 -0.08 11.03 -7.48
CA TYR A 37 0.40 9.68 -7.74
C TYR A 37 1.83 9.66 -8.23
N LEU A 38 2.47 8.52 -8.03
CA LEU A 38 3.76 8.16 -8.62
C LEU A 38 3.54 7.13 -9.72
N GLU A 39 4.29 7.25 -10.81
CA GLU A 39 4.20 6.34 -11.95
C GLU A 39 5.57 5.83 -12.38
N TRP A 40 5.66 4.51 -12.61
CA TRP A 40 6.83 3.83 -13.18
C TRP A 40 6.42 3.04 -14.42
N GLY A 41 7.40 2.78 -15.30
CA GLY A 41 7.18 2.08 -16.57
C GLY A 41 6.63 2.99 -17.67
N GLU A 42 6.23 2.35 -18.77
CA GLU A 42 5.71 3.05 -19.95
C GLU A 42 4.23 3.40 -19.76
N SER A 43 3.88 4.67 -19.90
CA SER A 43 2.50 5.16 -19.70
C SER A 43 1.50 4.56 -20.70
N SER A 44 1.97 4.09 -21.85
CA SER A 44 1.17 3.42 -22.88
C SER A 44 0.94 1.93 -22.62
N ASN A 45 1.63 1.34 -21.64
CA ASN A 45 1.49 -0.10 -21.34
C ASN A 45 0.02 -0.45 -21.03
N PRO A 46 -0.58 -1.45 -21.73
CA PRO A 46 -1.96 -1.85 -21.50
C PRO A 46 -2.17 -2.58 -20.16
N ARG A 47 -1.11 -3.12 -19.57
CA ARG A 47 -1.16 -3.78 -18.27
C ARG A 47 -0.84 -2.75 -17.17
N VAL A 48 -1.78 -2.49 -16.30
CA VAL A 48 -1.63 -1.51 -15.22
C VAL A 48 -1.59 -2.22 -13.87
N MET A 49 -0.71 -1.77 -12.98
CA MET A 49 -0.69 -2.16 -11.58
C MET A 49 -1.00 -0.92 -10.74
N LEU A 50 -2.16 -0.91 -10.07
CA LEU A 50 -2.59 0.20 -9.21
C LEU A 50 -2.32 -0.18 -7.75
N LEU A 51 -1.50 0.62 -7.07
CA LEU A 51 -1.00 0.37 -5.72
C LEU A 51 -1.65 1.32 -4.70
N LEU A 52 -2.21 0.77 -3.63
CA LEU A 52 -2.91 1.48 -2.57
C LEU A 52 -2.18 1.30 -1.23
N HIS A 53 -1.72 2.40 -0.63
CA HIS A 53 -0.94 2.38 0.61
C HIS A 53 -1.80 2.15 1.87
N GLY A 54 -1.15 1.83 2.99
CA GLY A 54 -1.77 1.71 4.31
C GLY A 54 -2.20 3.05 4.91
N PHE A 55 -2.95 3.02 6.02
CA PHE A 55 -3.43 4.23 6.71
C PHE A 55 -2.27 5.14 7.13
N ARG A 56 -2.38 6.43 6.84
CA ARG A 56 -1.34 7.45 7.05
C ARG A 56 -0.04 7.19 6.28
N GLY A 57 -0.07 6.28 5.31
CA GLY A 57 1.00 6.08 4.34
C GLY A 57 0.95 7.09 3.20
N HIS A 58 1.71 6.80 2.16
CA HIS A 58 1.77 7.56 0.91
C HIS A 58 2.36 6.71 -0.20
N ALA A 59 2.32 7.19 -1.45
CA ALA A 59 2.76 6.46 -2.65
C ALA A 59 4.23 5.99 -2.57
N HIS A 60 5.11 6.75 -1.91
CA HIS A 60 6.52 6.39 -1.71
C HIS A 60 6.76 5.11 -0.88
N TRP A 61 5.74 4.55 -0.23
CA TRP A 61 5.86 3.21 0.38
C TRP A 61 6.09 2.11 -0.65
N TRP A 62 5.78 2.41 -1.92
CA TRP A 62 5.91 1.51 -3.04
C TRP A 62 7.22 1.68 -3.83
N ASP A 63 8.08 2.65 -3.48
CA ASP A 63 9.34 2.92 -4.18
C ASP A 63 10.28 1.72 -4.22
N PHE A 64 10.19 0.84 -3.21
CA PHE A 64 11.00 -0.38 -3.13
C PHE A 64 10.35 -1.60 -3.81
N ILE A 65 9.15 -1.45 -4.32
CA ILE A 65 8.34 -2.50 -4.98
C ILE A 65 8.08 -2.17 -6.45
N ALA A 66 7.59 -0.97 -6.73
CA ALA A 66 7.09 -0.58 -8.05
C ALA A 66 8.13 -0.71 -9.18
N PRO A 67 9.41 -0.31 -9.02
CA PRO A 67 10.40 -0.42 -10.10
C PRO A 67 10.63 -1.85 -10.60
N TRP A 68 10.41 -2.86 -9.75
CA TRP A 68 10.55 -4.27 -10.13
C TRP A 68 9.51 -4.74 -11.14
N PHE A 69 8.38 -4.04 -11.26
CA PHE A 69 7.28 -4.32 -12.18
C PHE A 69 7.23 -3.38 -13.37
N ALA A 70 8.00 -2.28 -13.36
CA ALA A 70 7.98 -1.22 -14.36
C ALA A 70 8.30 -1.66 -15.80
N LYS A 71 8.98 -2.80 -15.97
CA LYS A 71 9.25 -3.38 -17.29
C LYS A 71 7.99 -3.97 -17.94
N ASP A 72 7.13 -4.59 -17.13
CA ASP A 72 6.00 -5.39 -17.60
C ASP A 72 4.65 -4.69 -17.40
N TYR A 73 4.62 -3.64 -16.57
CA TYR A 73 3.43 -2.88 -16.19
C TYR A 73 3.67 -1.37 -16.26
N ARG A 74 2.63 -0.62 -16.50
CA ARG A 74 2.49 0.74 -16.03
C ARG A 74 2.09 0.67 -14.57
N VAL A 75 3.01 1.00 -13.66
CA VAL A 75 2.76 0.94 -12.21
C VAL A 75 2.36 2.32 -11.72
N ILE A 76 1.24 2.43 -11.05
CA ILE A 76 0.70 3.67 -10.48
C ILE A 76 0.50 3.46 -8.99
N ALA A 77 1.09 4.31 -8.15
CA ALA A 77 0.84 4.35 -6.72
C ALA A 77 0.17 5.68 -6.37
N ILE A 78 -1.04 5.66 -5.85
CA ILE A 78 -1.76 6.89 -5.47
C ILE A 78 -1.49 7.24 -4.01
N ASP A 79 -1.58 8.52 -3.69
CA ASP A 79 -1.82 9.02 -2.35
C ASP A 79 -3.32 9.13 -2.13
N PHE A 80 -3.86 8.50 -1.11
CA PHE A 80 -5.26 8.71 -0.74
C PHE A 80 -5.51 10.15 -0.29
N CYS A 81 -6.72 10.67 -0.51
CA CYS A 81 -7.09 12.01 -0.09
C CYS A 81 -6.77 12.24 1.39
N GLY A 82 -6.18 13.39 1.69
CA GLY A 82 -5.71 13.76 3.03
C GLY A 82 -4.48 13.00 3.52
N MET A 83 -3.79 12.26 2.64
CA MET A 83 -2.54 11.56 2.91
C MET A 83 -1.54 11.86 1.79
N GLY A 84 -0.23 11.79 2.10
CA GLY A 84 0.82 12.12 1.14
C GLY A 84 0.69 13.54 0.60
N ASP A 85 0.78 13.67 -0.71
CA ASP A 85 0.68 14.96 -1.43
C ASP A 85 -0.70 15.18 -2.06
N SER A 86 -1.67 14.29 -1.84
CA SER A 86 -3.06 14.47 -2.25
C SER A 86 -3.77 15.54 -1.42
N SER A 87 -4.70 16.26 -2.06
CA SER A 87 -5.46 17.28 -1.35
C SER A 87 -6.41 16.68 -0.31
N PRO A 88 -6.68 17.43 0.79
CA PRO A 88 -7.63 16.98 1.81
C PRO A 88 -9.07 17.09 1.35
N ARG A 89 -9.97 16.47 2.11
CA ARG A 89 -11.43 16.59 1.99
C ARG A 89 -12.05 17.11 3.29
N PRO A 90 -13.20 17.78 3.25
CA PRO A 90 -13.93 18.19 4.44
C PRO A 90 -14.36 17.00 5.30
N GLN A 91 -14.64 15.86 4.68
CA GLN A 91 -15.08 14.63 5.35
C GLN A 91 -14.46 13.40 4.69
N TYR A 92 -14.13 12.43 5.51
CA TYR A 92 -13.57 11.16 5.08
C TYR A 92 -14.55 10.03 5.40
N SER A 93 -14.81 9.17 4.44
CA SER A 93 -15.57 7.95 4.60
C SER A 93 -14.99 6.84 3.75
N ARG A 94 -15.30 5.59 4.05
CA ARG A 94 -14.93 4.47 3.19
C ARG A 94 -15.45 4.66 1.76
N ALA A 95 -16.70 5.09 1.64
CA ALA A 95 -17.31 5.36 0.34
C ALA A 95 -16.55 6.42 -0.46
N SER A 96 -16.01 7.46 0.19
CA SER A 96 -15.21 8.48 -0.49
C SER A 96 -13.86 7.94 -0.99
N PHE A 97 -13.21 7.05 -0.25
CA PHE A 97 -11.97 6.40 -0.71
C PHE A 97 -12.23 5.39 -1.84
N VAL A 98 -13.34 4.64 -1.78
CA VAL A 98 -13.75 3.75 -2.86
C VAL A 98 -14.06 4.54 -4.14
N ALA A 99 -14.78 5.65 -4.02
CA ALA A 99 -15.10 6.55 -5.14
C ALA A 99 -13.84 7.17 -5.74
N GLU A 100 -12.83 7.51 -4.93
CA GLU A 100 -11.53 7.99 -5.38
C GLU A 100 -10.82 6.94 -6.24
N VAL A 101 -10.70 5.70 -5.76
CA VAL A 101 -10.07 4.62 -6.54
C VAL A 101 -10.86 4.33 -7.81
N HIS A 102 -12.20 4.33 -7.75
CA HIS A 102 -13.03 4.16 -8.94
C HIS A 102 -12.78 5.26 -9.98
N ALA A 103 -12.73 6.53 -9.56
CA ALA A 103 -12.41 7.64 -10.46
C ALA A 103 -11.01 7.51 -11.09
N VAL A 104 -10.01 7.03 -10.35
CA VAL A 104 -8.68 6.72 -10.90
C VAL A 104 -8.76 5.60 -11.93
N LEU A 105 -9.52 4.52 -11.68
CA LEU A 105 -9.73 3.44 -12.64
C LEU A 105 -10.40 3.91 -13.92
N GLU A 106 -11.41 4.76 -13.83
CA GLU A 106 -12.07 5.38 -15.01
C GLU A 106 -11.09 6.23 -15.83
N LEU A 107 -10.22 7.01 -15.16
CA LEU A 107 -9.20 7.82 -15.85
C LEU A 107 -8.10 6.98 -16.49
N ILE A 108 -7.75 5.84 -15.91
CA ILE A 108 -6.85 4.86 -16.55
C ILE A 108 -7.48 4.30 -17.82
N GLY A 109 -8.79 4.18 -17.82
CA GLY A 109 -9.58 3.64 -18.94
C GLY A 109 -9.55 2.11 -19.01
N PRO A 110 -10.13 1.52 -20.08
CA PRO A 110 -10.27 0.08 -20.24
C PRO A 110 -8.91 -0.60 -20.45
N LYS A 111 -8.27 -0.99 -19.38
CA LYS A 111 -6.96 -1.65 -19.33
C LYS A 111 -7.08 -2.93 -18.49
N SER A 112 -6.06 -3.79 -18.59
CA SER A 112 -5.88 -4.92 -17.69
C SER A 112 -5.31 -4.38 -16.37
N VAL A 113 -6.14 -4.19 -15.34
CA VAL A 113 -5.73 -3.59 -14.07
C VAL A 113 -5.58 -4.66 -13.00
N THR A 114 -4.36 -4.77 -12.45
CA THR A 114 -4.07 -5.47 -11.20
C THR A 114 -4.14 -4.45 -10.05
N LEU A 115 -5.10 -4.61 -9.14
CA LEU A 115 -5.26 -3.76 -7.96
C LEU A 115 -4.52 -4.38 -6.78
N VAL A 116 -3.60 -3.65 -6.16
CA VAL A 116 -2.82 -4.11 -5.00
C VAL A 116 -3.01 -3.16 -3.84
N GLY A 117 -3.42 -3.66 -2.67
CA GLY A 117 -3.63 -2.84 -1.50
C GLY A 117 -2.94 -3.40 -0.26
N HIS A 118 -2.24 -2.54 0.49
CA HIS A 118 -1.66 -2.87 1.78
C HIS A 118 -2.53 -2.33 2.91
N SER A 119 -2.81 -3.16 3.94
CA SER A 119 -3.50 -2.72 5.16
C SER A 119 -4.82 -1.98 4.87
N PHE A 120 -4.91 -0.69 5.17
CA PHE A 120 -6.06 0.15 4.83
C PHE A 120 -6.36 0.13 3.33
N GLY A 121 -5.34 0.27 2.47
CA GLY A 121 -5.50 0.18 1.03
C GLY A 121 -6.05 -1.17 0.58
N GLY A 122 -5.71 -2.25 1.29
CA GLY A 122 -6.27 -3.58 1.04
C GLY A 122 -7.76 -3.67 1.40
N ARG A 123 -8.20 -3.02 2.49
CA ARG A 123 -9.64 -2.91 2.81
C ARG A 123 -10.41 -2.17 1.73
N ILE A 124 -9.86 -1.06 1.23
CA ILE A 124 -10.45 -0.32 0.10
C ILE A 124 -10.47 -1.20 -1.16
N ALA A 125 -9.40 -1.96 -1.44
CA ALA A 125 -9.33 -2.87 -2.57
C ALA A 125 -10.42 -3.96 -2.53
N VAL A 126 -10.79 -4.49 -1.36
CA VAL A 126 -11.92 -5.43 -1.21
C VAL A 126 -13.24 -4.80 -1.66
N PHE A 127 -13.53 -3.56 -1.24
CA PHE A 127 -14.75 -2.86 -1.67
C PHE A 127 -14.76 -2.52 -3.15
N VAL A 128 -13.61 -2.08 -3.69
CA VAL A 128 -13.47 -1.80 -5.13
C VAL A 128 -13.66 -3.10 -5.93
N ALA A 129 -13.04 -4.20 -5.52
CA ALA A 129 -13.19 -5.49 -6.18
C ALA A 129 -14.63 -6.02 -6.13
N HIS A 130 -15.35 -5.78 -5.03
CA HIS A 130 -16.76 -6.16 -4.90
C HIS A 130 -17.69 -5.31 -5.78
N GLN A 131 -17.45 -3.99 -5.87
CA GLN A 131 -18.35 -3.06 -6.56
C GLN A 131 -18.02 -2.88 -8.05
N TYR A 132 -16.73 -3.02 -8.41
CA TYR A 132 -16.18 -2.66 -9.73
C TYR A 132 -15.28 -3.76 -10.31
N ALA A 133 -15.62 -5.03 -10.08
CA ALA A 133 -14.86 -6.19 -10.58
C ALA A 133 -14.60 -6.11 -12.09
N GLN A 134 -15.54 -5.57 -12.86
CA GLN A 134 -15.45 -5.43 -14.32
C GLN A 134 -14.33 -4.49 -14.80
N LEU A 135 -13.79 -3.64 -13.92
CA LEU A 135 -12.66 -2.76 -14.23
C LEU A 135 -11.30 -3.39 -13.88
N LEU A 136 -11.30 -4.59 -13.29
CA LEU A 136 -10.11 -5.23 -12.76
C LEU A 136 -9.88 -6.58 -13.42
N GLU A 137 -8.61 -6.92 -13.65
CA GLU A 137 -8.19 -8.28 -14.01
C GLU A 137 -8.03 -9.17 -12.77
N ARG A 138 -7.47 -8.59 -11.69
CA ARG A 138 -7.27 -9.23 -10.39
C ARG A 138 -7.05 -8.23 -9.28
N ALA A 139 -7.08 -8.71 -8.04
CA ALA A 139 -6.67 -7.96 -6.88
C ALA A 139 -5.66 -8.75 -6.01
N MET A 140 -4.85 -8.03 -5.23
CA MET A 140 -3.99 -8.58 -4.18
C MET A 140 -4.16 -7.73 -2.93
N ILE A 141 -4.39 -8.36 -1.79
CA ILE A 141 -4.41 -7.68 -0.50
C ILE A 141 -3.23 -8.15 0.35
N ILE A 142 -2.50 -7.19 0.91
CA ILE A 142 -1.25 -7.43 1.64
C ILE A 142 -1.47 -7.02 3.09
N ASP A 143 -1.30 -7.95 3.98
CA ASP A 143 -1.41 -7.80 5.44
C ASP A 143 -2.59 -6.93 5.88
N THR A 144 -3.75 -7.27 5.35
CA THR A 144 -4.99 -6.52 5.48
C THR A 144 -5.88 -7.15 6.54
N ASN A 145 -6.14 -6.42 7.62
CA ASN A 145 -7.13 -6.84 8.62
C ASN A 145 -8.54 -6.67 8.06
N VAL A 146 -9.08 -7.74 7.54
CA VAL A 146 -10.46 -7.81 7.04
C VAL A 146 -11.37 -8.14 8.21
N GLY A 147 -12.32 -7.27 8.50
CA GLY A 147 -13.31 -7.48 9.55
C GLY A 147 -14.37 -8.52 9.17
N PHE A 148 -14.84 -9.29 10.16
CA PHE A 148 -15.98 -10.21 10.03
C PHE A 148 -17.05 -9.84 11.05
N ALA A 149 -18.32 -10.19 10.78
CA ALA A 149 -19.48 -9.75 11.58
C ALA A 149 -19.45 -10.20 13.05
N ASP A 150 -18.85 -11.37 13.33
CA ASP A 150 -18.71 -11.95 14.67
C ASP A 150 -17.51 -11.42 15.45
N GLN A 151 -16.67 -10.56 14.85
CA GLN A 151 -15.50 -10.00 15.50
C GLN A 151 -15.81 -8.65 16.16
N PRO A 152 -15.28 -8.40 17.38
CA PRO A 152 -15.36 -7.07 17.96
C PRO A 152 -14.64 -6.08 17.06
N LEU A 153 -15.29 -4.94 16.85
CA LEU A 153 -14.64 -3.86 16.11
C LEU A 153 -13.38 -3.43 16.86
N ARG A 154 -12.22 -3.70 16.28
CA ARG A 154 -10.96 -3.17 16.80
C ARG A 154 -11.06 -1.66 16.78
N THR A 155 -11.13 -1.09 17.96
CA THR A 155 -11.29 0.32 18.16
C THR A 155 -9.97 1.05 17.99
N ARG A 156 -9.96 2.02 17.07
CA ARG A 156 -9.35 3.33 17.24
C ARG A 156 -7.85 3.36 17.45
N PHE A 157 -7.15 3.75 16.42
CA PHE A 157 -5.92 4.50 16.63
C PHE A 157 -6.27 5.76 17.44
N ALA A 158 -5.69 5.90 18.62
CA ALA A 158 -5.85 7.12 19.41
C ALA A 158 -5.33 8.28 18.54
N GLN A 159 -6.20 9.25 18.28
CA GLN A 159 -5.77 10.45 17.58
C GLN A 159 -4.83 11.22 18.51
N ARG A 160 -3.59 11.34 18.08
CA ARG A 160 -2.68 12.30 18.67
C ARG A 160 -2.66 13.53 17.76
N PRO A 161 -2.76 14.75 18.31
CA PRO A 161 -2.65 15.96 17.52
C PRO A 161 -1.35 15.96 16.71
N LYS A 162 -1.41 16.44 15.48
CA LYS A 162 -0.21 16.67 14.69
C LYS A 162 0.73 17.56 15.47
N ARG A 163 2.01 17.20 15.43
CA ARG A 163 3.06 18.02 16.01
C ARG A 163 3.78 18.77 14.89
N THR A 164 4.12 20.01 15.18
CA THR A 164 5.08 20.79 14.38
C THR A 164 6.48 20.61 14.96
N TYR A 165 7.45 20.43 14.09
CA TYR A 165 8.87 20.26 14.42
C TYR A 165 9.67 21.43 13.86
N PRO A 166 10.72 21.89 14.57
CA PRO A 166 11.46 23.08 14.14
C PRO A 166 12.24 22.89 12.84
N ASP A 167 12.67 21.67 12.57
CA ASP A 167 13.47 21.31 11.40
C ASP A 167 13.16 19.88 10.90
N LEU A 168 13.58 19.59 9.67
CA LEU A 168 13.35 18.32 9.00
C LEU A 168 14.04 17.15 9.71
N ALA A 169 15.27 17.36 10.21
CA ALA A 169 16.04 16.29 10.87
C ALA A 169 15.34 15.84 12.17
N THR A 170 14.85 16.82 12.93
CA THR A 170 14.04 16.54 14.13
C THR A 170 12.76 15.78 13.77
N ALA A 171 12.04 16.20 12.73
CA ALA A 171 10.84 15.49 12.29
C ALA A 171 11.15 14.04 11.88
N ILE A 172 12.18 13.82 11.05
CA ILE A 172 12.61 12.48 10.61
C ILE A 172 12.95 11.60 11.84
N SER A 173 13.67 12.11 12.83
CA SER A 173 14.04 11.37 14.03
C SER A 173 12.84 10.91 14.87
N ARG A 174 11.67 11.51 14.67
CA ARG A 174 10.41 11.18 15.35
C ARG A 174 9.49 10.26 14.57
N PHE A 175 9.85 9.95 13.32
CA PHE A 175 9.08 8.99 12.54
C PHE A 175 9.11 7.61 13.19
N ARG A 176 7.94 6.96 13.25
CA ARG A 176 7.77 5.57 13.71
C ARG A 176 6.67 4.93 12.89
N PHE A 177 6.83 3.68 12.57
CA PHE A 177 5.73 2.86 12.06
C PHE A 177 4.66 2.64 13.14
N VAL A 178 3.43 2.40 12.74
CA VAL A 178 2.32 2.05 13.63
C VAL A 178 1.51 0.92 12.99
N PRO A 179 1.49 -0.28 13.57
CA PRO A 179 2.11 -0.66 14.86
C PRO A 179 3.63 -0.48 14.89
N ASP A 180 4.20 -0.44 16.09
CA ASP A 180 5.65 -0.40 16.27
C ASP A 180 6.24 -1.77 15.91
N GLU A 181 7.32 -1.78 15.18
CA GLU A 181 7.95 -2.98 14.65
C GLU A 181 9.47 -2.92 14.83
N PRO A 182 10.17 -4.07 14.76
CA PRO A 182 11.62 -4.07 14.77
C PRO A 182 12.22 -3.15 13.71
N PRO A 183 13.43 -2.63 13.92
CA PRO A 183 14.10 -1.77 12.95
C PRO A 183 14.25 -2.47 11.59
N ILE A 184 13.85 -1.78 10.54
CA ILE A 184 14.08 -2.17 9.15
C ILE A 184 15.40 -1.58 8.63
N GLU A 185 15.76 -1.85 7.38
CA GLU A 185 16.91 -1.24 6.70
C GLU A 185 16.89 0.30 6.88
N PRO A 186 17.93 0.91 7.46
CA PRO A 186 17.91 2.34 7.83
C PRO A 186 17.63 3.30 6.67
N ARG A 187 18.10 2.98 5.46
CA ARG A 187 17.89 3.82 4.27
C ARG A 187 16.43 3.79 3.82
N ILE A 188 15.76 2.64 3.93
CA ILE A 188 14.31 2.53 3.67
C ILE A 188 13.55 3.37 4.70
N MET A 189 13.86 3.20 5.99
CA MET A 189 13.24 3.99 7.05
C MET A 189 13.42 5.49 6.81
N GLN A 190 14.63 5.95 6.51
CA GLN A 190 14.93 7.36 6.28
C GLN A 190 14.19 7.90 5.04
N HIS A 191 14.14 7.11 3.96
CA HIS A 191 13.43 7.47 2.73
C HIS A 191 11.93 7.66 3.00
N ILE A 192 11.28 6.71 3.64
CA ILE A 192 9.86 6.80 3.99
C ILE A 192 9.59 7.96 4.93
N ALA A 193 10.42 8.13 5.98
CA ALA A 193 10.28 9.23 6.93
C ALA A 193 10.37 10.60 6.23
N ARG A 194 11.34 10.77 5.33
CA ARG A 194 11.52 12.02 4.58
C ARG A 194 10.31 12.37 3.73
N HIS A 195 9.74 11.39 3.03
CA HIS A 195 8.56 11.59 2.19
C HIS A 195 7.25 11.71 2.98
N SER A 196 7.25 11.34 4.28
CA SER A 196 6.10 11.50 5.19
C SER A 196 5.94 12.91 5.75
N ILE A 197 6.87 13.84 5.44
CA ILE A 197 6.95 15.16 6.09
C ILE A 197 6.77 16.26 5.05
N LYS A 198 6.00 17.29 5.41
CA LYS A 198 5.89 18.55 4.65
C LYS A 198 6.32 19.75 5.46
N GLN A 199 6.86 20.75 4.79
CA GLN A 199 7.13 22.05 5.36
C GLN A 199 5.85 22.89 5.40
N GLN A 200 5.69 23.67 6.43
CA GLN A 200 4.62 24.66 6.61
C GLN A 200 5.22 25.94 7.23
N ALA A 201 4.40 26.98 7.42
CA ALA A 201 4.89 28.30 7.84
C ALA A 201 5.64 28.30 9.19
N ASP A 202 5.24 27.44 10.13
CA ASP A 202 5.77 27.32 11.49
C ASP A 202 6.70 26.11 11.70
N GLY A 203 7.15 25.44 10.62
CA GLY A 203 8.09 24.32 10.69
C GLY A 203 7.71 23.14 9.81
N PHE A 204 7.87 21.92 10.33
CA PHE A 204 7.65 20.65 9.61
C PHE A 204 6.59 19.80 10.30
N THR A 205 5.72 19.17 9.52
CA THR A 205 4.66 18.30 10.03
C THR A 205 4.43 17.09 9.11
N TRP A 206 3.61 16.13 9.55
CA TRP A 206 3.28 14.94 8.81
C TRP A 206 2.34 15.23 7.63
N LYS A 207 2.53 14.52 6.51
CA LYS A 207 1.69 14.59 5.31
C LYS A 207 0.41 13.73 5.45
N PHE A 208 -0.32 13.88 6.55
CA PHE A 208 -1.66 13.30 6.66
C PHE A 208 -2.57 14.22 7.47
N ASP A 209 -3.85 14.18 7.17
CA ASP A 209 -4.85 14.94 7.91
C ASP A 209 -5.21 14.26 9.23
N ASP A 210 -5.63 15.09 10.20
CA ASP A 210 -6.26 14.61 11.42
C ASP A 210 -7.69 14.14 11.10
N MET A 211 -7.79 12.92 10.58
CA MET A 211 -9.10 12.32 10.32
C MET A 211 -9.78 12.04 11.66
N PRO A 212 -11.01 12.54 11.91
CA PRO A 212 -11.71 12.28 13.15
C PRO A 212 -11.85 10.79 13.42
N ALA A 213 -11.69 10.36 14.68
CA ALA A 213 -11.89 8.97 15.06
C ALA A 213 -13.30 8.52 14.66
N GLY A 214 -13.41 7.51 13.82
CA GLY A 214 -14.67 7.01 13.30
C GLY A 214 -15.17 7.67 12.00
N SER A 215 -14.40 8.62 11.42
CA SER A 215 -14.74 9.19 10.11
C SER A 215 -14.63 8.15 8.97
N ILE A 216 -13.78 7.14 9.13
CA ILE A 216 -13.79 5.93 8.28
C ILE A 216 -14.79 4.97 8.93
N GLY A 217 -16.09 5.28 8.72
CA GLY A 217 -17.18 4.78 9.53
C GLY A 217 -17.36 3.27 9.55
N ARG A 218 -18.18 2.83 10.52
CA ARG A 218 -18.84 1.53 10.49
C ARG A 218 -19.82 1.53 9.33
N GLU A 219 -19.46 0.86 8.25
CA GLU A 219 -20.48 0.49 7.29
C GLU A 219 -21.16 -0.80 7.73
N ALA A 220 -22.39 -0.99 7.25
CA ALA A 220 -23.25 -2.09 7.69
C ALA A 220 -22.65 -3.48 7.39
N THR A 221 -21.79 -3.60 6.36
CA THR A 221 -21.21 -4.88 5.94
C THR A 221 -19.68 -4.88 6.15
N PRO A 222 -19.14 -5.76 7.01
CA PRO A 222 -17.71 -5.97 7.14
C PRO A 222 -17.07 -6.53 5.85
N GLU A 223 -15.81 -6.21 5.60
CA GLU A 223 -15.09 -6.62 4.39
C GLU A 223 -15.06 -8.14 4.19
N GLY A 224 -14.93 -8.90 5.27
CA GLY A 224 -14.86 -10.36 5.24
C GLY A 224 -16.12 -11.03 4.72
N GLU A 225 -17.28 -10.40 4.90
CA GLU A 225 -18.54 -10.90 4.40
C GLU A 225 -18.71 -10.67 2.88
N LEU A 226 -17.87 -9.82 2.29
CA LEU A 226 -17.87 -9.55 0.86
C LEU A 226 -16.99 -10.54 0.09
N LEU A 227 -15.95 -11.08 0.72
CA LEU A 227 -14.96 -11.94 0.04
C LEU A 227 -15.59 -13.12 -0.72
N PRO A 228 -16.59 -13.87 -0.18
CA PRO A 228 -17.23 -14.97 -0.90
C PRO A 228 -18.05 -14.55 -2.13
N ALA A 229 -18.41 -13.26 -2.21
CA ALA A 229 -19.19 -12.71 -3.34
C ALA A 229 -18.30 -12.14 -4.46
N ILE A 230 -16.99 -11.98 -4.22
CA ILE A 230 -16.05 -11.46 -5.21
C ILE A 230 -15.61 -12.59 -6.14
N ASP A 231 -16.06 -12.52 -7.39
CA ASP A 231 -15.71 -13.51 -8.43
C ASP A 231 -14.47 -13.10 -9.24
N LEU A 232 -13.74 -12.12 -8.78
CA LEU A 232 -12.45 -11.68 -9.30
C LEU A 232 -11.33 -12.51 -8.66
N PRO A 233 -10.27 -12.94 -9.39
CA PRO A 233 -9.07 -13.49 -8.76
C PRO A 233 -8.51 -12.53 -7.73
N MET A 234 -8.52 -12.93 -6.45
CA MET A 234 -8.05 -12.11 -5.33
C MET A 234 -7.08 -12.88 -4.47
N ASP A 235 -5.81 -12.50 -4.47
CA ASP A 235 -4.77 -13.15 -3.69
C ASP A 235 -4.53 -12.43 -2.35
N PHE A 236 -4.18 -13.20 -1.32
CA PHE A 236 -3.90 -12.67 0.01
C PHE A 236 -2.49 -13.03 0.47
N ILE A 237 -1.73 -12.01 0.87
CA ILE A 237 -0.37 -12.10 1.39
C ILE A 237 -0.38 -11.58 2.83
N ALA A 238 0.31 -12.27 3.75
CA ALA A 238 0.41 -11.88 5.16
C ALA A 238 1.87 -11.90 5.64
N GLY A 239 2.20 -11.07 6.61
CA GLY A 239 3.47 -11.14 7.33
C GLY A 239 3.43 -12.24 8.41
N GLU A 240 4.50 -13.04 8.54
CA GLU A 240 4.59 -14.13 9.51
C GLU A 240 4.38 -13.65 10.95
N PHE A 241 4.92 -12.48 11.29
CA PHE A 241 4.88 -11.90 12.63
C PHE A 241 3.91 -10.71 12.75
N SER A 242 2.97 -10.60 11.82
CA SER A 242 1.99 -9.52 11.87
C SER A 242 1.05 -9.66 13.08
N GLU A 243 1.04 -8.64 13.93
CA GLU A 243 0.05 -8.51 15.01
C GLU A 243 -1.30 -7.99 14.51
N VAL A 244 -1.33 -7.38 13.33
CA VAL A 244 -2.54 -6.85 12.71
C VAL A 244 -3.36 -7.96 12.07
N VAL A 245 -2.68 -8.95 11.51
CA VAL A 245 -3.28 -10.13 10.87
C VAL A 245 -2.68 -11.40 11.48
N PRO A 246 -3.11 -11.81 12.68
CA PRO A 246 -2.64 -13.03 13.31
C PRO A 246 -3.02 -14.26 12.46
N PRO A 247 -2.30 -15.41 12.61
CA PRO A 247 -2.47 -16.60 11.78
C PRO A 247 -3.90 -17.08 11.63
N GLN A 248 -4.69 -17.06 12.71
CA GLN A 248 -6.10 -17.49 12.68
C GLN A 248 -6.97 -16.59 11.79
N LEU A 249 -6.68 -15.27 11.79
CA LEU A 249 -7.36 -14.34 10.90
C LEU A 249 -6.88 -14.52 9.46
N ALA A 250 -5.58 -14.73 9.25
CA ALA A 250 -5.02 -15.00 7.93
C ALA A 250 -5.66 -16.24 7.28
N ASP A 251 -5.77 -17.35 8.02
CA ASP A 251 -6.43 -18.57 7.57
C ASP A 251 -7.91 -18.33 7.25
N ARG A 252 -8.59 -17.55 8.08
CA ARG A 252 -10.02 -17.22 7.86
C ARG A 252 -10.22 -16.40 6.59
N ILE A 253 -9.37 -15.41 6.35
CA ILE A 253 -9.40 -14.60 5.12
C ILE A 253 -9.16 -15.50 3.91
N GLY A 254 -8.11 -16.34 3.94
CA GLY A 254 -7.80 -17.26 2.85
C GLY A 254 -8.95 -18.20 2.51
N LYS A 255 -9.65 -18.73 3.52
CA LYS A 255 -10.83 -19.60 3.35
C LYS A 255 -12.05 -18.85 2.81
N ALA A 256 -12.16 -17.54 3.04
CA ALA A 256 -13.27 -16.73 2.56
C ALA A 256 -13.10 -16.27 1.12
N LEU A 257 -11.90 -16.32 0.56
CA LEU A 257 -11.65 -15.98 -0.84
C LEU A 257 -12.33 -17.00 -1.76
N ARG A 258 -13.24 -16.54 -2.61
CA ARG A 258 -13.95 -17.40 -3.55
C ARG A 258 -13.06 -17.88 -4.71
N ASN A 259 -12.31 -16.95 -5.29
CA ASN A 259 -11.47 -17.19 -6.45
C ASN A 259 -10.09 -16.57 -6.21
N GLY A 260 -9.35 -17.10 -5.22
CA GLY A 260 -8.07 -16.54 -4.83
C GLY A 260 -7.17 -17.54 -4.15
N ARG A 261 -5.97 -17.09 -3.83
CA ARG A 261 -4.93 -17.86 -3.16
C ARG A 261 -4.48 -17.14 -1.89
N GLY A 262 -4.21 -17.92 -0.86
CA GLY A 262 -3.67 -17.39 0.37
C GLY A 262 -4.21 -18.11 1.60
N PRO A 263 -3.67 -17.80 2.80
CA PRO A 263 -2.60 -16.81 2.98
C PRO A 263 -1.27 -17.27 2.38
N ILE A 264 -0.59 -16.37 1.67
CA ILE A 264 0.83 -16.52 1.31
C ILE A 264 1.61 -15.79 2.38
N VAL A 265 2.30 -16.53 3.23
CA VAL A 265 3.00 -15.96 4.38
C VAL A 265 4.42 -15.55 3.95
N ILE A 266 4.77 -14.28 4.18
CA ILE A 266 6.14 -13.77 3.97
C ILE A 266 6.93 -14.01 5.26
N PRO A 267 7.99 -14.85 5.20
CA PRO A 267 8.82 -15.14 6.36
C PRO A 267 9.46 -13.87 6.95
N SER A 268 9.55 -13.82 8.28
CA SER A 268 10.14 -12.73 9.05
C SER A 268 9.52 -11.34 8.81
N ALA A 269 8.38 -11.26 8.12
CA ALA A 269 7.67 -10.02 7.89
C ALA A 269 6.70 -9.69 9.02
N TYR A 270 6.63 -8.42 9.37
CA TYR A 270 5.63 -7.83 10.25
C TYR A 270 4.48 -7.20 9.42
N HIS A 271 3.74 -6.25 10.00
CA HIS A 271 2.61 -5.61 9.29
C HIS A 271 3.02 -4.83 8.04
N HIS A 272 4.14 -4.13 8.12
CA HIS A 272 4.58 -3.23 7.03
C HIS A 272 5.38 -3.96 5.95
N VAL A 273 4.88 -5.10 5.49
CA VAL A 273 5.52 -6.00 4.50
C VAL A 273 6.18 -5.27 3.32
N PRO A 274 5.58 -4.20 2.71
CA PRO A 274 6.20 -3.50 1.58
C PRO A 274 7.54 -2.84 1.88
N VAL A 275 7.83 -2.52 3.14
CA VAL A 275 9.07 -1.85 3.56
C VAL A 275 9.93 -2.72 4.46
N ASP A 276 9.34 -3.72 5.08
CA ASP A 276 10.01 -4.67 5.95
C ASP A 276 10.69 -5.80 5.15
N GLN A 277 9.95 -6.46 4.24
CA GLN A 277 10.43 -7.57 3.41
C GLN A 277 10.14 -7.34 1.91
N PRO A 278 10.60 -6.22 1.32
CA PRO A 278 10.22 -5.83 -0.04
C PRO A 278 10.60 -6.86 -1.11
N LEU A 279 11.78 -7.47 -1.04
CA LEU A 279 12.21 -8.45 -2.05
C LEU A 279 11.39 -9.74 -1.98
N ALA A 280 11.06 -10.21 -0.77
CA ALA A 280 10.20 -11.37 -0.59
C ALA A 280 8.77 -11.08 -1.10
N LEU A 281 8.25 -9.88 -0.84
CA LEU A 281 6.97 -9.43 -1.36
C LEU A 281 6.98 -9.40 -2.90
N VAL A 282 8.01 -8.82 -3.52
CA VAL A 282 8.17 -8.81 -4.99
C VAL A 282 8.17 -10.23 -5.55
N ALA A 283 8.92 -11.16 -4.94
CA ALA A 283 8.95 -12.55 -5.37
C ALA A 283 7.57 -13.24 -5.28
N ALA A 284 6.85 -13.03 -4.17
CA ALA A 284 5.50 -13.56 -3.98
C ALA A 284 4.52 -12.98 -5.01
N MET A 285 4.50 -11.66 -5.21
CA MET A 285 3.65 -11.00 -6.20
C MET A 285 3.94 -11.50 -7.62
N ARG A 286 5.22 -11.64 -8.01
CA ARG A 286 5.59 -12.21 -9.32
C ARG A 286 5.08 -13.64 -9.49
N ALA A 287 5.25 -14.49 -8.49
CA ALA A 287 4.76 -15.87 -8.53
C ALA A 287 3.23 -15.94 -8.71
N LEU A 288 2.49 -15.00 -8.13
CA LEU A 288 1.05 -14.88 -8.27
C LEU A 288 0.63 -14.37 -9.66
N LEU A 289 1.39 -13.45 -10.25
CA LEU A 289 1.12 -12.85 -11.56
C LEU A 289 1.44 -13.80 -12.74
N HIS A 290 2.44 -14.68 -12.59
CA HIS A 290 2.89 -15.58 -13.66
C HIS A 290 2.10 -16.88 -13.79
N ARG A 291 1.14 -17.16 -12.92
CA ARG A 291 0.27 -18.33 -13.07
C ARG A 291 -0.94 -17.96 -13.91
N ALA A 292 -0.94 -18.53 -15.13
CA ALA A 292 -2.09 -18.59 -16.02
C ALA A 292 -3.24 -19.39 -15.38
#